data_f4fc34dfabf35edaa96baadce7996183
#
_entry.id   f4fc34dfabf35edaa96baadce7996183
#
_cell.length_a   1.000
_cell.length_b   1.000
_cell.length_c   1.000
_cell.angle_alpha   90.00
_cell.angle_beta   90.00
_cell.angle_gamma   90.00
#
_symmetry.space_group_name_H-M   'P 1'
#
loop_
_entity.id
_entity.type
_entity.pdbx_description
1 polymer ?
#
loop_
_entity_poly.entity_id
_entity_poly.type
_entity_poly.pdbx_seq_one_letter_code
_entity_poly.pdbx_strand_id
1 'polypeptide(L)'
;MKRVIVLFALLLAVGAALAQEPLVFENAAQEERYNALTLELRCTVCQNQSLADSDAPLAQDLRAEIYEMMMAGRSNDEIKSFMIERYGDFVLYRPPVQGNTVALWVIPVALLLLGAVAVFFVVRNHNRKLAARREEESA
;
A
#
# COMPACT_ATOMS: atom_id res chain seq x y z
N MET A 1 -0.20 20.43 52.26
CA MET A 1 -1.41 20.21 51.48
C MET A 1 -1.54 21.16 50.30
N LYS A 2 -1.43 22.50 50.44
CA LYS A 2 -1.52 23.45 49.31
C LYS A 2 -0.51 23.19 48.18
N ARG A 3 0.74 22.85 48.48
CA ARG A 3 1.79 22.56 47.47
C ARG A 3 1.51 21.27 46.68
N VAL A 4 0.91 20.26 47.28
CA VAL A 4 0.53 19.00 46.60
C VAL A 4 -0.65 19.22 45.66
N ILE A 5 -1.62 20.05 46.05
CA ILE A 5 -2.77 20.41 45.21
C ILE A 5 -2.30 21.20 43.98
N VAL A 6 -1.35 22.12 44.13
CA VAL A 6 -0.79 22.90 43.02
C VAL A 6 -0.03 22.00 42.03
N LEU A 7 0.78 21.06 42.53
CA LEU A 7 1.49 20.09 41.69
C LEU A 7 0.52 19.16 40.94
N PHE A 8 -0.56 18.72 41.57
CA PHE A 8 -1.58 17.87 40.96
C PHE A 8 -2.39 18.65 39.90
N ALA A 9 -2.72 19.91 40.17
CA ALA A 9 -3.37 20.79 39.19
C ALA A 9 -2.46 21.08 37.97
N LEU A 10 -1.14 21.25 38.19
CA LEU A 10 -0.18 21.44 37.12
C LEU A 10 -0.03 20.19 36.25
N LEU A 11 -0.03 19.00 36.86
CA LEU A 11 0.01 17.71 36.16
C LEU A 11 -1.25 17.46 35.31
N LEU A 12 -2.43 17.86 35.81
CA LEU A 12 -3.69 17.77 35.06
C LEU A 12 -3.75 18.76 33.89
N ALA A 13 -3.13 19.93 34.02
CA ALA A 13 -3.10 20.94 32.95
C ALA A 13 -2.21 20.52 31.76
N VAL A 14 -1.16 19.73 32.00
CA VAL A 14 -0.27 19.22 30.92
C VAL A 14 -0.95 18.15 30.10
N GLY A 15 -1.87 17.37 30.68
CA GLY A 15 -2.59 16.30 29.95
C GLY A 15 -3.61 16.80 28.92
N ALA A 16 -4.07 18.06 29.03
CA ALA A 16 -5.05 18.61 28.09
C ALA A 16 -4.44 19.13 26.77
N ALA A 17 -3.12 19.25 26.68
CA ALA A 17 -2.44 19.86 25.52
C ALA A 17 -2.18 18.87 24.35
N LEU A 18 -2.54 17.59 24.47
CA LEU A 18 -2.29 16.54 23.46
C LEU A 18 -3.57 16.05 22.75
N ALA A 19 -4.70 16.71 22.97
CA ALA A 19 -5.92 16.37 22.23
C ALA A 19 -5.79 16.91 20.79
N GLN A 20 -5.61 16.03 19.83
CA GLN A 20 -5.72 16.38 18.42
C GLN A 20 -7.15 16.85 18.12
N GLU A 21 -7.28 17.96 17.44
CA GLU A 21 -8.59 18.43 17.01
C GLU A 21 -9.25 17.41 16.10
N PRO A 22 -10.52 17.06 16.30
CA PRO A 22 -11.23 16.15 15.43
C PRO A 22 -11.30 16.74 14.01
N LEU A 23 -11.00 15.93 13.01
CA LEU A 23 -11.15 16.33 11.61
C LEU A 23 -12.64 16.59 11.31
N VAL A 24 -12.94 17.72 10.70
CA VAL A 24 -14.30 18.14 10.37
C VAL A 24 -14.50 18.01 8.86
N PHE A 25 -15.42 17.16 8.44
CA PHE A 25 -15.79 16.94 7.04
C PHE A 25 -17.12 17.62 6.75
N GLU A 26 -17.28 18.17 5.54
CA GLU A 26 -18.52 18.82 5.11
C GLU A 26 -19.65 17.82 4.86
N ASN A 27 -19.29 16.59 4.49
CA ASN A 27 -20.24 15.52 4.20
C ASN A 27 -19.60 14.14 4.30
N ALA A 28 -20.44 13.08 4.37
CA ALA A 28 -19.99 11.70 4.50
C ALA A 28 -19.13 11.22 3.29
N ALA A 29 -19.37 11.74 2.09
CA ALA A 29 -18.57 11.36 0.91
C ALA A 29 -17.12 11.88 1.00
N GLN A 30 -16.92 13.05 1.62
CA GLN A 30 -15.60 13.61 1.87
C GLN A 30 -14.84 12.79 2.93
N GLU A 31 -15.53 12.37 3.98
CA GLU A 31 -14.96 11.47 5.00
C GLU A 31 -14.59 10.11 4.41
N GLU A 32 -15.47 9.49 3.62
CA GLU A 32 -15.19 8.22 2.94
C GLU A 32 -13.98 8.34 2.01
N ARG A 33 -13.89 9.43 1.24
CA ARG A 33 -12.77 9.73 0.37
C ARG A 33 -11.45 9.84 1.15
N TYR A 34 -11.46 10.53 2.29
CA TYR A 34 -10.30 10.66 3.17
C TYR A 34 -9.88 9.30 3.72
N ASN A 35 -10.82 8.52 4.22
CA ASN A 35 -10.57 7.19 4.75
C ASN A 35 -10.00 6.25 3.67
N ALA A 36 -10.54 6.29 2.45
CA ALA A 36 -10.01 5.52 1.33
C ALA A 36 -8.55 5.88 1.00
N LEU A 37 -8.22 7.18 0.94
CA LEU A 37 -6.86 7.65 0.68
C LEU A 37 -5.87 7.23 1.77
N THR A 38 -6.24 7.37 3.04
CA THR A 38 -5.37 7.02 4.17
C THR A 38 -5.18 5.51 4.33
N LEU A 39 -6.13 4.68 3.88
CA LEU A 39 -5.99 3.22 3.79
C LEU A 39 -5.11 2.79 2.61
N GLU A 40 -5.13 3.51 1.49
CA GLU A 40 -4.33 3.19 0.29
C GLU A 40 -2.85 3.58 0.45
N LEU A 41 -2.55 4.55 1.32
CA LEU A 41 -1.20 5.05 1.56
C LEU A 41 -0.59 4.38 2.80
N ARG A 42 0.73 4.10 2.72
CA ARG A 42 1.51 3.42 3.77
C ARG A 42 2.31 4.40 4.59
N CYS A 43 2.44 4.11 5.87
CA CYS A 43 3.44 4.76 6.71
C CYS A 43 4.83 4.21 6.36
N THR A 44 5.73 5.06 5.88
CA THR A 44 7.07 4.66 5.42
C THR A 44 8.02 4.22 6.55
N VAL A 45 7.72 4.58 7.80
CA VAL A 45 8.51 4.22 9.00
C VAL A 45 7.87 3.14 9.86
N CYS A 46 6.63 2.71 9.51
CA CYS A 46 5.89 1.70 10.25
C CYS A 46 6.01 0.33 9.58
N GLN A 47 5.77 -0.76 10.33
CA GLN A 47 5.83 -2.14 9.83
C GLN A 47 4.71 -2.44 8.81
N ASN A 48 4.73 -1.80 7.64
CA ASN A 48 3.75 -1.98 6.56
C ASN A 48 2.29 -1.58 6.90
N GLN A 49 2.07 -0.78 7.94
CA GLN A 49 0.74 -0.29 8.28
C GLN A 49 0.29 0.80 7.31
N SER A 50 -1.03 0.90 7.08
CA SER A 50 -1.61 2.04 6.39
C SER A 50 -1.48 3.32 7.22
N LEU A 51 -1.63 4.47 6.59
CA LEU A 51 -1.68 5.73 7.35
C LEU A 51 -2.90 5.77 8.29
N ALA A 52 -4.00 5.09 7.94
CA ALA A 52 -5.19 5.01 8.77
C ALA A 52 -4.95 4.21 10.05
N ASP A 53 -4.14 3.13 9.99
CA ASP A 53 -3.95 2.18 11.09
C ASP A 53 -2.72 2.52 11.96
N SER A 54 -1.93 3.52 11.57
CA SER A 54 -0.68 3.85 12.26
C SER A 54 -0.85 5.03 13.21
N ASP A 55 -0.41 4.85 14.46
CA ASP A 55 -0.35 5.90 15.48
C ASP A 55 1.02 6.62 15.52
N ALA A 56 1.94 6.29 14.60
CA ALA A 56 3.23 6.95 14.55
C ALA A 56 3.08 8.46 14.29
N PRO A 57 3.91 9.31 14.90
CA PRO A 57 3.83 10.77 14.69
C PRO A 57 3.86 11.15 13.21
N LEU A 58 4.74 10.53 12.41
CA LEU A 58 4.80 10.77 10.97
C LEU A 58 3.49 10.40 10.27
N ALA A 59 2.81 9.32 10.66
CA ALA A 59 1.53 8.94 10.06
C ALA A 59 0.44 9.98 10.39
N GLN A 60 0.48 10.56 11.59
CA GLN A 60 -0.42 11.64 11.99
C GLN A 60 -0.19 12.90 11.15
N ASP A 61 1.08 13.29 10.96
CA ASP A 61 1.45 14.44 10.14
C ASP A 61 1.01 14.25 8.68
N LEU A 62 1.25 13.06 8.12
CA LEU A 62 0.83 12.73 6.75
C LEU A 62 -0.69 12.75 6.58
N ARG A 63 -1.45 12.26 7.56
CA ARG A 63 -2.90 12.36 7.56
C ARG A 63 -3.40 13.81 7.57
N ALA A 64 -2.77 14.66 8.38
CA ALA A 64 -3.10 16.09 8.40
C ALA A 64 -2.81 16.75 7.05
N GLU A 65 -1.66 16.45 6.42
CA GLU A 65 -1.28 16.97 5.11
C GLU A 65 -2.27 16.52 4.00
N ILE A 66 -2.68 15.24 4.03
CA ILE A 66 -3.71 14.71 3.11
C ILE A 66 -5.04 15.45 3.30
N TYR A 67 -5.44 15.67 4.54
CA TYR A 67 -6.66 16.40 4.87
C TYR A 67 -6.62 17.83 4.32
N GLU A 68 -5.54 18.57 4.55
CA GLU A 68 -5.36 19.93 4.05
C GLU A 68 -5.41 19.99 2.52
N MET A 69 -4.72 19.07 1.82
CA MET A 69 -4.75 19.00 0.36
C MET A 69 -6.15 18.69 -0.16
N MET A 70 -6.88 17.81 0.51
CA MET A 70 -8.24 17.44 0.15
C MET A 70 -9.20 18.61 0.34
N MET A 71 -9.07 19.36 1.45
CA MET A 71 -9.87 20.57 1.73
C MET A 71 -9.54 21.70 0.75
N ALA A 72 -8.30 21.75 0.24
CA ALA A 72 -7.88 22.66 -0.84
C ALA A 72 -8.42 22.23 -2.23
N GLY A 73 -9.23 21.16 -2.32
CA GLY A 73 -9.88 20.72 -3.55
C GLY A 73 -8.98 19.89 -4.48
N ARG A 74 -7.81 19.41 -4.02
CA ARG A 74 -6.94 18.56 -4.85
C ARG A 74 -7.59 17.22 -5.14
N SER A 75 -7.32 16.69 -6.34
CA SER A 75 -7.75 15.34 -6.73
C SER A 75 -6.95 14.25 -6.00
N ASN A 76 -7.48 13.03 -5.99
CA ASN A 76 -6.77 11.89 -5.39
C ASN A 76 -5.43 11.62 -6.06
N ASP A 77 -5.35 11.78 -7.38
CA ASP A 77 -4.12 11.53 -8.14
C ASP A 77 -3.06 12.59 -7.85
N GLU A 78 -3.46 13.85 -7.66
CA GLU A 78 -2.54 14.92 -7.25
C GLU A 78 -2.00 14.69 -5.84
N ILE A 79 -2.84 14.24 -4.91
CA ILE A 79 -2.43 13.91 -3.54
C ILE A 79 -1.45 12.73 -3.56
N LYS A 80 -1.75 11.65 -4.30
CA LYS A 80 -0.87 10.49 -4.45
C LYS A 80 0.46 10.88 -5.10
N SER A 81 0.43 11.67 -6.16
CA SER A 81 1.64 12.14 -6.84
C SER A 81 2.54 12.96 -5.92
N PHE A 82 1.96 13.85 -5.14
CA PHE A 82 2.68 14.61 -4.13
C PHE A 82 3.35 13.71 -3.08
N MET A 83 2.62 12.69 -2.59
CA MET A 83 3.16 11.73 -1.63
C MET A 83 4.29 10.89 -2.23
N ILE A 84 4.17 10.46 -3.49
CA ILE A 84 5.22 9.72 -4.20
C ILE A 84 6.46 10.58 -4.41
N GLU A 85 6.29 11.83 -4.83
CA GLU A 85 7.42 12.74 -5.08
C GLU A 85 8.22 12.99 -3.81
N ARG A 86 7.55 13.10 -2.66
CA ARG A 86 8.19 13.45 -1.39
C ARG A 86 8.72 12.24 -0.60
N TYR A 87 8.02 11.10 -0.66
CA TYR A 87 8.31 9.92 0.16
C TYR A 87 8.64 8.66 -0.66
N GLY A 88 8.61 8.76 -2.00
CA GLY A 88 8.91 7.67 -2.94
C GLY A 88 7.73 6.72 -3.16
N ASP A 89 7.87 5.83 -4.16
CA ASP A 89 6.82 4.85 -4.55
C ASP A 89 6.40 3.91 -3.41
N PHE A 90 7.24 3.76 -2.39
CA PHE A 90 6.97 2.91 -1.23
C PHE A 90 5.77 3.38 -0.38
N VAL A 91 5.36 4.64 -0.52
CA VAL A 91 4.17 5.19 0.13
C VAL A 91 2.88 4.56 -0.39
N LEU A 92 2.89 3.95 -1.57
CA LEU A 92 1.73 3.25 -2.13
C LEU A 92 1.66 1.80 -1.66
N TYR A 93 0.47 1.37 -1.22
CA TYR A 93 0.24 -0.03 -0.84
C TYR A 93 0.32 -0.97 -2.05
N ARG A 94 -0.12 -0.50 -3.22
CA ARG A 94 -0.03 -1.24 -4.50
C ARG A 94 0.93 -0.52 -5.42
N PRO A 95 2.05 -1.18 -5.80
CA PRO A 95 2.98 -0.58 -6.75
C PRO A 95 2.25 -0.29 -8.06
N PRO A 96 2.34 0.93 -8.59
CA PRO A 96 1.77 1.24 -9.88
C PRO A 96 2.52 0.49 -10.99
N VAL A 97 1.83 0.16 -12.09
CA VAL A 97 2.47 -0.40 -13.29
C VAL A 97 3.15 0.75 -14.03
N GLN A 98 4.41 0.98 -13.70
CA GLN A 98 5.27 2.02 -14.29
C GLN A 98 6.52 1.38 -14.90
N GLY A 99 7.32 2.15 -15.62
CA GLY A 99 8.54 1.66 -16.27
C GLY A 99 9.52 0.95 -15.33
N ASN A 100 9.62 1.41 -14.07
CA ASN A 100 10.46 0.81 -13.03
C ASN A 100 9.86 -0.45 -12.39
N THR A 101 8.52 -0.64 -12.45
CA THR A 101 7.82 -1.77 -11.81
C THR A 101 7.24 -2.76 -12.83
N VAL A 102 7.30 -2.47 -14.13
CA VAL A 102 6.76 -3.34 -15.19
C VAL A 102 7.31 -4.77 -15.12
N ALA A 103 8.58 -4.92 -14.73
CA ALA A 103 9.22 -6.23 -14.59
C ALA A 103 8.52 -7.12 -13.55
N LEU A 104 7.97 -6.55 -12.46
CA LEU A 104 7.24 -7.28 -11.43
C LEU A 104 5.97 -7.96 -11.98
N TRP A 105 5.39 -7.39 -13.03
CA TRP A 105 4.16 -7.89 -13.66
C TRP A 105 4.44 -8.79 -14.85
N VAL A 106 5.46 -8.48 -15.64
CA VAL A 106 5.79 -9.21 -16.88
C VAL A 106 6.54 -10.50 -16.59
N ILE A 107 7.50 -10.52 -15.65
CA ILE A 107 8.33 -11.70 -15.38
C ILE A 107 7.50 -12.94 -14.99
N PRO A 108 6.53 -12.89 -14.06
CA PRO A 108 5.74 -14.06 -13.70
C PRO A 108 4.96 -14.65 -14.89
N VAL A 109 4.37 -13.76 -15.70
CA VAL A 109 3.61 -14.18 -16.89
C VAL A 109 4.53 -14.82 -17.93
N ALA A 110 5.69 -14.24 -18.19
CA ALA A 110 6.68 -14.76 -19.11
C ALA A 110 7.20 -16.14 -18.66
N LEU A 111 7.49 -16.32 -17.37
CA LEU A 111 7.92 -17.60 -16.80
C LEU A 111 6.83 -18.68 -16.93
N LEU A 112 5.56 -18.34 -16.68
CA LEU A 112 4.45 -19.25 -16.87
C LEU A 112 4.32 -19.71 -18.32
N LEU A 113 4.41 -18.79 -19.27
CA LEU A 113 4.34 -19.10 -20.70
C LEU A 113 5.52 -19.97 -21.14
N LEU A 114 6.74 -19.65 -20.73
CA LEU A 114 7.93 -20.46 -21.02
C LEU A 114 7.81 -21.88 -20.43
N GLY A 115 7.34 -21.99 -19.18
CA GLY A 115 7.08 -23.27 -18.54
C GLY A 115 6.04 -24.11 -19.28
N ALA A 116 4.93 -23.50 -19.69
CA ALA A 116 3.88 -24.16 -20.44
C ALA A 116 4.41 -24.68 -21.80
N VAL A 117 5.18 -23.86 -22.51
CA VAL A 117 5.83 -24.24 -23.78
C VAL A 117 6.80 -25.40 -23.57
N ALA A 118 7.64 -25.32 -22.53
CA ALA A 118 8.59 -26.41 -22.23
C ALA A 118 7.87 -27.74 -21.94
N VAL A 119 6.84 -27.72 -21.10
CA VAL A 119 6.00 -28.89 -20.79
C VAL A 119 5.35 -29.43 -22.05
N PHE A 120 4.79 -28.59 -22.91
CA PHE A 120 4.20 -28.99 -24.17
C PHE A 120 5.21 -29.75 -25.07
N PHE A 121 6.41 -29.23 -25.21
CA PHE A 121 7.45 -29.89 -26.01
C PHE A 121 7.92 -31.21 -25.39
N VAL A 122 8.08 -31.28 -24.08
CA VAL A 122 8.46 -32.52 -23.39
C VAL A 122 7.40 -33.58 -23.57
N VAL A 123 6.12 -33.25 -23.32
CA VAL A 123 5.00 -34.21 -23.49
C VAL A 123 4.89 -34.66 -24.94
N ARG A 124 4.96 -33.74 -25.90
CA ARG A 124 4.91 -34.06 -27.33
C ARG A 124 6.05 -34.99 -27.75
N ASN A 125 7.27 -34.73 -27.29
CA ASN A 125 8.43 -35.56 -27.63
C ASN A 125 8.34 -36.92 -26.94
N HIS A 126 7.87 -36.99 -25.71
CA HIS A 126 7.64 -38.26 -25.00
C HIS A 126 6.60 -39.12 -25.70
N ASN A 127 5.47 -38.56 -26.10
CA ASN A 127 4.42 -39.28 -26.82
C ASN A 127 4.90 -39.80 -28.19
N ARG A 128 5.73 -39.04 -28.91
CA ARG A 128 6.33 -39.50 -30.17
C ARG A 128 7.24 -40.71 -29.96
N LYS A 129 8.07 -40.71 -28.91
CA LYS A 129 8.94 -41.83 -28.58
C LYS A 129 8.15 -43.08 -28.17
N LEU A 130 7.04 -42.90 -27.44
CA LEU A 130 6.16 -44.02 -27.10
C LEU A 130 5.45 -44.60 -28.31
N ALA A 131 5.02 -43.79 -29.27
CA ALA A 131 4.41 -44.25 -30.51
C ALA A 131 5.40 -45.07 -31.35
N ALA A 132 6.64 -44.58 -31.54
CA ALA A 132 7.68 -45.28 -32.25
C ALA A 132 8.02 -46.65 -31.63
N ARG A 133 8.10 -46.76 -30.31
CA ARG A 133 8.35 -48.04 -29.62
C ARG A 133 7.20 -49.05 -29.79
N ARG A 134 5.94 -48.57 -29.82
CA ARG A 134 4.80 -49.46 -30.08
C ARG A 134 4.78 -50.02 -31.48
N GLU A 135 5.24 -49.25 -32.47
CA GLU A 135 5.37 -49.70 -33.84
C GLU A 135 6.46 -50.79 -33.97
N GLU A 136 7.59 -50.62 -33.27
CA GLU A 136 8.66 -51.63 -33.23
C GLU A 136 8.25 -52.93 -32.54
N GLU A 137 7.41 -52.87 -31.50
CA GLU A 137 6.93 -54.04 -30.75
C GLU A 137 5.81 -54.81 -31.48
N SER A 138 5.14 -54.17 -32.44
CA SER A 138 4.07 -54.77 -33.24
C SER A 138 4.54 -55.38 -34.57
N ALA A 139 5.82 -55.22 -34.95
CA ALA A 139 6.43 -55.72 -36.16
C ALA A 139 7.20 -57.05 -35.94
#